data_4f123ecc3c41531d5311c95c1420a780
#
_entry.id   4f123ecc3c41531d5311c95c1420a780
#
_cell.length_a   1.000
_cell.length_b   1.000
_cell.length_c   1.000
_cell.angle_alpha   90.00
_cell.angle_beta   90.00
_cell.angle_gamma   90.00
#
_symmetry.space_group_name_H-M   'P 1'
#
loop_
_entity.id
_entity.type
_entity.pdbx_description
1 polymer ?
#
loop_
_entity_poly.entity_id
_entity_poly.type
_entity_poly.pdbx_seq_one_letter_code
_entity_poly.pdbx_strand_id
1 'polypeptide(L)'
;MAKDIRECLLEQARKFHQWQEITYPGKTTEEIGGEWEVDYPAWNDIFDAFCHVLTQMNAEMADSVLLDEMVYLIARANEAEGFIQETTSHPKWFECLCRRAAASNENEAKWQFAAYLPEC
;
A
#
# COMPACT_ATOMS: atom_id res chain seq x y z
N MET A 1 -3.79 24.65 -9.36
CA MET A 1 -2.85 24.24 -8.33
C MET A 1 -2.68 22.71 -8.31
N ALA A 2 -1.44 22.25 -8.24
CA ALA A 2 -1.21 20.81 -8.21
C ALA A 2 -1.79 20.19 -6.92
N LYS A 3 -2.41 19.03 -7.05
CA LYS A 3 -2.91 18.28 -5.92
C LYS A 3 -1.73 17.79 -5.09
N ASP A 4 -1.89 17.82 -3.77
CA ASP A 4 -0.90 17.27 -2.87
C ASP A 4 -0.67 15.78 -3.20
N ILE A 5 0.60 15.37 -3.24
CA ILE A 5 0.98 13.99 -3.57
C ILE A 5 0.33 13.00 -2.59
N ARG A 6 0.31 13.35 -1.31
CA ARG A 6 -0.37 12.57 -0.28
C ARG A 6 -1.85 12.41 -0.61
N GLU A 7 -2.53 13.51 -0.92
CA GLU A 7 -3.95 13.48 -1.24
C GLU A 7 -4.25 12.68 -2.50
N CYS A 8 -3.36 12.71 -3.49
CA CYS A 8 -3.50 11.88 -4.69
C CYS A 8 -3.53 10.41 -4.35
N LEU A 9 -2.59 9.94 -3.51
CA LEU A 9 -2.57 8.54 -3.12
C LEU A 9 -3.80 8.17 -2.31
N LEU A 10 -4.17 9.00 -1.34
CA LEU A 10 -5.34 8.73 -0.50
C LEU A 10 -6.63 8.70 -1.33
N GLU A 11 -6.74 9.54 -2.33
CA GLU A 11 -7.89 9.53 -3.22
C GLU A 11 -7.96 8.25 -4.05
N GLN A 12 -6.83 7.81 -4.59
CA GLN A 12 -6.79 6.54 -5.35
C GLN A 12 -7.11 5.36 -4.43
N ALA A 13 -6.59 5.36 -3.22
CA ALA A 13 -6.90 4.30 -2.25
C ALA A 13 -8.38 4.30 -1.89
N ARG A 14 -8.99 5.48 -1.72
CA ARG A 14 -10.43 5.59 -1.44
C ARG A 14 -11.27 5.01 -2.56
N LYS A 15 -10.88 5.25 -3.80
CA LYS A 15 -11.58 4.68 -4.96
C LYS A 15 -11.49 3.15 -4.96
N PHE A 16 -10.34 2.61 -4.59
CA PHE A 16 -10.15 1.17 -4.48
C PHE A 16 -11.04 0.59 -3.39
N HIS A 17 -11.10 1.23 -2.22
CA HIS A 17 -11.99 0.80 -1.13
C HIS A 17 -13.45 0.82 -1.57
N GLN A 18 -13.87 1.85 -2.30
CA GLN A 18 -15.23 1.93 -2.82
C GLN A 18 -15.53 0.81 -3.81
N TRP A 19 -14.58 0.51 -4.69
CA TRP A 19 -14.71 -0.59 -5.64
C TRP A 19 -14.87 -1.92 -4.91
N GLN A 20 -14.08 -2.13 -3.87
CA GLN A 20 -14.15 -3.33 -3.04
C GLN A 20 -15.55 -3.49 -2.42
N GLU A 21 -16.07 -2.40 -1.87
CA GLU A 21 -17.40 -2.41 -1.23
C GLU A 21 -18.52 -2.72 -2.21
N ILE A 22 -18.41 -2.20 -3.42
CA ILE A 22 -19.42 -2.42 -4.47
C ILE A 22 -19.32 -3.85 -5.01
N THR A 23 -18.10 -4.34 -5.22
CA THR A 23 -17.86 -5.64 -5.85
C THR A 23 -18.02 -6.80 -4.87
N TYR A 24 -17.62 -6.58 -3.61
CA TYR A 24 -17.66 -7.61 -2.56
C TYR A 24 -18.31 -7.05 -1.29
N PRO A 25 -19.58 -6.68 -1.35
CA PRO A 25 -20.24 -6.00 -0.23
C PRO A 25 -20.28 -6.87 1.03
N GLY A 26 -19.87 -6.28 2.14
CA GLY A 26 -19.94 -6.94 3.43
C GLY A 26 -18.85 -7.98 3.69
N LYS A 27 -17.91 -8.17 2.77
CA LYS A 27 -16.84 -9.15 2.95
C LYS A 27 -15.55 -8.52 3.42
N THR A 28 -14.85 -9.21 4.29
CA THR A 28 -13.48 -8.83 4.68
C THR A 28 -12.51 -9.26 3.59
N THR A 29 -11.29 -8.73 3.64
CA THR A 29 -10.25 -9.12 2.68
C THR A 29 -9.93 -10.61 2.76
N GLU A 30 -9.99 -11.19 3.96
CA GLU A 30 -9.75 -12.61 4.16
C GLU A 30 -10.86 -13.47 3.54
N GLU A 31 -12.10 -13.01 3.64
CA GLU A 31 -13.26 -13.73 3.07
C GLU A 31 -13.25 -13.71 1.55
N ILE A 32 -12.78 -12.61 0.94
CA ILE A 32 -12.65 -12.53 -0.51
C ILE A 32 -11.58 -13.50 -0.99
N GLY A 33 -10.44 -13.52 -0.32
CA GLY A 33 -9.34 -14.42 -0.61
C GLY A 33 -8.66 -14.19 -1.95
N GLY A 34 -7.53 -14.84 -2.16
CA GLY A 34 -6.85 -14.83 -3.45
C GLY A 34 -6.36 -13.47 -3.90
N GLU A 35 -6.36 -13.25 -5.20
CA GLU A 35 -5.75 -12.10 -5.85
C GLU A 35 -6.81 -11.16 -6.44
N TRP A 36 -7.87 -10.95 -5.70
CA TRP A 36 -9.03 -10.19 -6.17
C TRP A 36 -8.70 -8.74 -6.54
N GLU A 37 -7.66 -8.16 -5.94
CA GLU A 37 -7.29 -6.76 -6.17
C GLU A 37 -6.81 -6.51 -7.60
N VAL A 38 -6.30 -7.53 -8.29
CA VAL A 38 -5.85 -7.36 -9.68
C VAL A 38 -7.01 -7.10 -10.64
N ASP A 39 -8.22 -7.39 -10.22
CA ASP A 39 -9.42 -7.11 -11.02
C ASP A 39 -9.80 -5.64 -11.01
N TYR A 40 -9.21 -4.85 -10.12
CA TYR A 40 -9.50 -3.42 -10.07
C TYR A 40 -8.88 -2.71 -11.27
N PRO A 41 -9.70 -2.02 -12.10
CA PRO A 41 -9.21 -1.48 -13.39
C PRO A 41 -8.20 -0.34 -13.27
N ALA A 42 -8.16 0.37 -12.15
CA ALA A 42 -7.27 1.52 -11.94
C ALA A 42 -6.10 1.18 -11.02
N TRP A 43 -5.70 -0.08 -10.92
CA TRP A 43 -4.61 -0.51 -10.05
C TRP A 43 -3.29 0.19 -10.39
N ASN A 44 -3.01 0.40 -11.68
CA ASN A 44 -1.80 1.10 -12.12
C ASN A 44 -1.77 2.55 -11.67
N ASP A 45 -2.92 3.21 -11.59
CA ASP A 45 -3.01 4.59 -11.11
C ASP A 45 -2.63 4.67 -9.62
N ILE A 46 -3.04 3.67 -8.85
CA ILE A 46 -2.63 3.58 -7.43
C ILE A 46 -1.13 3.39 -7.34
N PHE A 47 -0.57 2.50 -8.15
CA PHE A 47 0.87 2.24 -8.13
C PHE A 47 1.67 3.50 -8.46
N ASP A 48 1.25 4.25 -9.49
CA ASP A 48 1.91 5.49 -9.87
C ASP A 48 1.87 6.52 -8.73
N ALA A 49 0.72 6.67 -8.08
CA ALA A 49 0.58 7.59 -6.94
C ALA A 49 1.46 7.15 -5.76
N PHE A 50 1.53 5.85 -5.50
CA PHE A 50 2.38 5.28 -4.46
C PHE A 50 3.86 5.60 -4.73
N CYS A 51 4.31 5.39 -5.96
CA CYS A 51 5.68 5.68 -6.35
C CYS A 51 6.02 7.16 -6.20
N HIS A 52 5.08 8.04 -6.53
CA HIS A 52 5.27 9.49 -6.34
C HIS A 52 5.47 9.84 -4.87
N VAL A 53 4.72 9.20 -3.97
CA VAL A 53 4.91 9.41 -2.52
C VAL A 53 6.32 9.00 -2.12
N LEU A 54 6.79 7.84 -2.56
CA LEU A 54 8.13 7.36 -2.22
C LEU A 54 9.23 8.29 -2.71
N THR A 55 9.06 8.89 -3.90
CA THR A 55 10.10 9.70 -4.52
C THR A 55 10.03 11.17 -4.15
N GLN A 56 8.84 11.70 -3.88
CA GLN A 56 8.61 13.13 -3.70
C GLN A 56 8.34 13.55 -2.26
N MET A 57 8.03 12.62 -1.36
CA MET A 57 7.77 12.91 0.04
C MET A 57 8.85 12.32 0.92
N ASN A 58 9.13 13.01 2.03
CA ASN A 58 10.01 12.49 3.07
C ASN A 58 9.20 11.56 3.97
N ALA A 59 9.73 10.37 4.26
CA ALA A 59 9.06 9.40 5.13
C ALA A 59 8.74 9.97 6.51
N GLU A 60 9.57 10.87 7.01
CA GLU A 60 9.37 11.50 8.31
C GLU A 60 8.14 12.40 8.34
N MET A 61 7.65 12.83 7.19
CA MET A 61 6.46 13.68 7.07
C MET A 61 5.17 12.89 6.97
N ALA A 62 5.24 11.56 6.90
CA ALA A 62 4.07 10.71 6.75
C ALA A 62 3.31 10.60 8.07
N ASP A 63 2.00 10.80 8.01
CA ASP A 63 1.13 10.61 9.17
C ASP A 63 0.59 9.18 9.21
N SER A 64 -0.12 8.84 10.29
CA SER A 64 -0.63 7.49 10.48
C SER A 64 -1.65 7.08 9.41
N VAL A 65 -2.46 8.03 8.94
CA VAL A 65 -3.45 7.74 7.88
C VAL A 65 -2.73 7.30 6.60
N LEU A 66 -1.71 8.05 6.18
CA LEU A 66 -0.95 7.71 4.98
C LEU A 66 -0.23 6.39 5.13
N LEU A 67 0.44 6.18 6.27
CA LEU A 67 1.18 4.93 6.51
C LEU A 67 0.25 3.71 6.50
N ASP A 68 -0.91 3.82 7.13
CA ASP A 68 -1.88 2.72 7.15
C ASP A 68 -2.37 2.38 5.75
N GLU A 69 -2.66 3.39 4.93
CA GLU A 69 -3.09 3.15 3.55
C GLU A 69 -1.99 2.51 2.72
N MET A 70 -0.74 2.96 2.89
CA MET A 70 0.39 2.39 2.16
C MET A 70 0.60 0.92 2.54
N VAL A 71 0.51 0.59 3.83
CA VAL A 71 0.60 -0.80 4.31
C VAL A 71 -0.54 -1.62 3.72
N TYR A 72 -1.75 -1.10 3.71
CA TYR A 72 -2.90 -1.78 3.12
C TYR A 72 -2.67 -2.10 1.64
N LEU A 73 -2.16 -1.14 0.89
CA LEU A 73 -1.90 -1.31 -0.54
C LEU A 73 -0.79 -2.35 -0.79
N ILE A 74 0.26 -2.33 0.03
CA ILE A 74 1.31 -3.36 -0.05
C ILE A 74 0.72 -4.74 0.20
N ALA A 75 -0.15 -4.86 1.20
CA ALA A 75 -0.79 -6.13 1.52
C ALA A 75 -1.65 -6.64 0.37
N ARG A 76 -2.36 -5.73 -0.31
CA ARG A 76 -3.22 -6.13 -1.44
C ARG A 76 -2.43 -6.49 -2.69
N ALA A 77 -1.23 -5.94 -2.86
CA ALA A 77 -0.37 -6.21 -4.02
C ALA A 77 0.53 -7.42 -3.78
N ASN A 78 -0.04 -8.51 -3.28
CA ASN A 78 0.74 -9.67 -2.85
C ASN A 78 1.16 -10.61 -3.99
N GLU A 79 0.54 -10.51 -5.15
CA GLU A 79 0.90 -11.36 -6.29
C GLU A 79 2.16 -10.87 -6.98
N ALA A 80 2.16 -9.63 -7.43
CA ALA A 80 3.29 -9.06 -8.17
C ALA A 80 4.33 -8.41 -7.27
N GLU A 81 3.94 -8.05 -6.06
CA GLU A 81 4.81 -7.41 -5.06
C GLU A 81 5.49 -6.12 -5.55
N GLY A 82 4.88 -5.45 -6.54
CA GLY A 82 5.46 -4.23 -7.10
C GLY A 82 5.63 -3.11 -6.09
N PHE A 83 4.67 -2.96 -5.18
CA PHE A 83 4.69 -1.90 -4.18
C PHE A 83 5.85 -2.10 -3.19
N ILE A 84 6.04 -3.32 -2.70
CA ILE A 84 7.14 -3.58 -1.77
C ILE A 84 8.51 -3.47 -2.48
N GLN A 85 8.59 -3.93 -3.72
CA GLN A 85 9.83 -3.84 -4.48
C GLN A 85 10.26 -2.39 -4.67
N GLU A 86 9.34 -1.50 -5.03
CA GLU A 86 9.65 -0.08 -5.13
C GLU A 86 10.06 0.51 -3.78
N THR A 87 9.42 0.08 -2.71
CA THR A 87 9.73 0.55 -1.35
C THR A 87 11.15 0.20 -0.94
N THR A 88 11.69 -0.95 -1.40
CA THR A 88 13.06 -1.34 -1.06
C THR A 88 14.11 -0.37 -1.59
N SER A 89 13.78 0.39 -2.63
CA SER A 89 14.68 1.41 -3.17
C SER A 89 14.70 2.70 -2.33
N HIS A 90 13.85 2.78 -1.31
CA HIS A 90 13.72 3.95 -0.44
C HIS A 90 13.85 3.51 1.02
N PRO A 91 15.10 3.38 1.54
CA PRO A 91 15.33 2.75 2.85
C PRO A 91 14.56 3.34 4.02
N LYS A 92 14.42 4.66 4.06
CA LYS A 92 13.67 5.31 5.14
C LYS A 92 12.18 4.98 5.09
N TRP A 93 11.62 4.94 3.89
CA TRP A 93 10.24 4.52 3.70
C TRP A 93 10.06 3.06 4.06
N PHE A 94 11.00 2.21 3.63
CA PHE A 94 10.96 0.78 3.97
C PHE A 94 10.94 0.57 5.47
N GLU A 95 11.84 1.23 6.19
CA GLU A 95 11.91 1.13 7.66
C GLU A 95 10.61 1.59 8.31
N CYS A 96 10.12 2.76 7.90
CA CYS A 96 8.90 3.34 8.47
C CYS A 96 7.68 2.46 8.24
N LEU A 97 7.51 1.98 7.01
CA LEU A 97 6.39 1.13 6.64
C LEU A 97 6.49 -0.26 7.26
N CYS A 98 7.72 -0.79 7.38
CA CYS A 98 7.95 -2.08 8.04
C CYS A 98 7.48 -2.03 9.50
N ARG A 99 7.85 -0.98 10.21
CA ARG A 99 7.40 -0.79 11.61
C ARG A 99 5.88 -0.67 11.69
N ARG A 100 5.29 0.06 10.77
CA ARG A 100 3.84 0.24 10.76
C ARG A 100 3.13 -1.08 10.45
N ALA A 101 3.64 -1.85 9.49
CA ALA A 101 3.10 -3.17 9.16
C ALA A 101 3.17 -4.12 10.35
N ALA A 102 4.28 -4.11 11.08
CA ALA A 102 4.46 -4.97 12.25
C ALA A 102 3.41 -4.69 13.34
N ALA A 103 2.96 -3.44 13.43
CA ALA A 103 1.94 -3.04 14.40
C ALA A 103 0.51 -3.19 13.87
N SER A 104 0.35 -3.58 12.61
CA SER A 104 -0.95 -3.70 11.96
C SER A 104 -1.47 -5.13 12.00
N ASN A 105 -2.70 -5.33 11.48
CA ASN A 105 -3.28 -6.66 11.30
C ASN A 105 -3.11 -7.17 9.86
N GLU A 106 -2.30 -6.49 9.04
CA GLU A 106 -2.08 -6.85 7.65
C GLU A 106 -0.99 -7.92 7.52
N ASN A 107 -1.37 -9.18 7.64
CA ASN A 107 -0.43 -10.31 7.62
C ASN A 107 0.33 -10.41 6.29
N GLU A 108 -0.32 -10.10 5.17
CA GLU A 108 0.33 -10.12 3.86
C GLU A 108 1.44 -9.08 3.76
N ALA A 109 1.22 -7.88 4.35
CA ALA A 109 2.25 -6.86 4.40
C ALA A 109 3.41 -7.29 5.28
N LYS A 110 3.12 -7.85 6.45
CA LYS A 110 4.16 -8.35 7.36
C LYS A 110 5.04 -9.39 6.68
N TRP A 111 4.42 -10.31 5.95
CA TRP A 111 5.12 -11.35 5.22
C TRP A 111 6.04 -10.75 4.15
N GLN A 112 5.54 -9.80 3.39
CA GLN A 112 6.33 -9.16 2.34
C GLN A 112 7.52 -8.40 2.90
N PHE A 113 7.33 -7.62 3.96
CA PHE A 113 8.43 -6.91 4.59
C PHE A 113 9.48 -7.87 5.14
N ALA A 114 9.05 -8.98 5.74
CA ALA A 114 9.97 -9.98 6.26
C ALA A 114 10.82 -10.59 5.13
N ALA A 115 10.21 -10.83 3.97
CA ALA A 115 10.90 -11.41 2.82
C ALA A 115 11.97 -10.48 2.23
N TYR A 116 11.81 -9.17 2.39
CA TYR A 116 12.70 -8.17 1.80
C TYR A 116 13.62 -7.50 2.83
N LEU A 117 13.58 -7.93 4.09
CA LEU A 117 14.48 -7.37 5.08
C LEU A 117 15.93 -7.67 4.70
N PRO A 118 16.81 -6.66 4.79
CA PRO A 118 18.22 -6.91 4.54
C PRO A 118 18.77 -7.87 5.60
N GLU A 119 19.70 -8.69 5.21
CA GLU A 119 20.40 -9.54 6.16
C GLU A 119 21.26 -8.65 7.07
N CYS A 120 21.05 -8.78 8.34
CA CYS A 120 21.81 -8.03 9.33
C CYS A 120 22.93 -8.86 9.88
#